data_fa43e20c94ba42f4ddc882a57a89e7df
#
_entry.id   fa43e20c94ba42f4ddc882a57a89e7df
#
_cell.length_a   1.000
_cell.length_b   1.000
_cell.length_c   1.000
_cell.angle_alpha   90.00
_cell.angle_beta   90.00
_cell.angle_gamma   90.00
#
_symmetry.space_group_name_H-M   'P 1'
#
loop_
_entity.id
_entity.type
_entity.pdbx_description
1 polymer ?
#
loop_
_entity_poly.entity_id
_entity_poly.type
_entity_poly.pdbx_seq_one_letter_code
_entity_poly.pdbx_strand_id
1 'polypeptide(L)'
;MVNVEEEILKKFPKIKQKGNFLSNSVLKIAKKIVHEEHINEFLTKNSHLIGFEFVDAVLDYFDFDYTVSSNNLQNIPTSGKVVIIANHPLGGLDALCLLKLVGSVRHDVKIVANDFLAGIEALKPLMIPIDNYKKRQSKSDIKAAYEALNKEEAIIIFPAGEVSRASAKGISDPNWSKGFLNFAQNANAAILPIFIDGKNSKVFYTMSIINKTFSTLLLSHEMFKSKSKNINIKIGEIIPSENIIPKGINKRFLVNLYKKHLYSLKKKKRKSFFITQKAIAHPQKKEDIIEELKSAKLIGNTKDGKKIYLYDYNEDSTVLKELGRLRELSFRKVGEGINKKRDTDKYDIYYRHIILWDENDLEIVGSYRIGDGDFINKNLGVKGFYSNSLFKYKNDFSPYLKNSIELGRSFVQPKYWGTRALDYLWYGIGAYLKQNPYIKYMFGPVSISGSFPQVAKDMLIFYYWHYFGIDKNIIEPRLTYQYSTNVQDIKEIFLLNDRKKDFKILKSSLNNMGVTIPTLFKQYSEVCEDGGVKFLGFNVDPDFSNCVDGFILVEINKLKEAQRKRYITNE
;
A
#
# COMPACT_ATOMS: atom_id res chain seq x y z
N MET A 1 28.04 -27.20 -2.92
CA MET A 1 28.57 -27.40 -4.28
C MET A 1 27.53 -28.09 -5.13
N VAL A 2 27.41 -27.73 -6.39
CA VAL A 2 26.49 -28.36 -7.35
C VAL A 2 27.14 -29.65 -7.87
N ASN A 3 26.39 -30.74 -7.84
CA ASN A 3 26.81 -32.02 -8.40
C ASN A 3 25.85 -32.43 -9.53
N VAL A 4 26.25 -32.12 -10.77
CA VAL A 4 25.44 -32.36 -11.98
C VAL A 4 25.17 -33.85 -12.19
N GLU A 5 26.12 -34.72 -11.83
CA GLU A 5 25.97 -36.16 -11.93
C GLU A 5 24.84 -36.67 -11.04
N GLU A 6 24.83 -36.27 -9.78
CA GLU A 6 23.79 -36.65 -8.82
C GLU A 6 22.40 -36.18 -9.28
N GLU A 7 22.29 -34.96 -9.77
CA GLU A 7 21.06 -34.38 -10.27
C GLU A 7 20.55 -35.08 -11.56
N ILE A 8 21.45 -35.42 -12.47
CA ILE A 8 21.09 -36.16 -13.69
C ILE A 8 20.64 -37.58 -13.33
N LEU A 9 21.32 -38.24 -12.42
CA LEU A 9 20.98 -39.60 -12.01
C LEU A 9 19.65 -39.66 -11.23
N LYS A 10 19.32 -38.62 -10.44
CA LYS A 10 18.00 -38.46 -9.82
C LYS A 10 16.88 -38.32 -10.87
N LYS A 11 17.14 -37.56 -11.92
CA LYS A 11 16.14 -37.33 -12.99
C LYS A 11 16.05 -38.43 -14.04
N PHE A 12 17.14 -39.15 -14.26
CA PHE A 12 17.27 -40.19 -15.30
C PHE A 12 17.94 -41.46 -14.77
N PRO A 13 17.31 -42.22 -13.88
CA PRO A 13 17.92 -43.42 -13.28
C PRO A 13 18.30 -44.48 -14.32
N LYS A 14 17.67 -44.47 -15.49
CA LYS A 14 17.98 -45.39 -16.60
C LYS A 14 19.34 -45.14 -17.30
N ILE A 15 19.97 -44.00 -17.08
CA ILE A 15 21.30 -43.71 -17.64
C ILE A 15 22.34 -44.63 -17.01
N LYS A 16 22.20 -44.98 -15.74
CA LYS A 16 23.08 -45.92 -15.02
C LYS A 16 23.07 -47.34 -15.60
N GLN A 17 22.00 -47.71 -16.32
CA GLN A 17 21.81 -49.07 -16.89
C GLN A 17 22.45 -49.26 -18.28
N LYS A 18 22.95 -48.18 -18.93
CA LYS A 18 23.48 -48.20 -20.32
C LYS A 18 24.99 -48.30 -20.41
N GLY A 19 25.65 -49.13 -19.61
CA GLY A 19 27.10 -49.39 -19.69
C GLY A 19 27.98 -48.17 -19.28
N ASN A 20 29.05 -48.44 -18.52
CA ASN A 20 29.86 -47.39 -17.89
C ASN A 20 30.52 -46.39 -18.85
N PHE A 21 30.86 -46.79 -20.08
CA PHE A 21 31.55 -45.91 -21.04
C PHE A 21 30.64 -44.85 -21.69
N LEU A 22 29.44 -45.23 -22.11
CA LEU A 22 28.43 -44.32 -22.67
C LEU A 22 27.87 -43.38 -21.60
N SER A 23 27.72 -43.87 -20.38
CA SER A 23 27.27 -43.08 -19.23
C SER A 23 28.29 -41.97 -18.86
N ASN A 24 29.58 -42.31 -18.82
CA ASN A 24 30.65 -41.36 -18.46
C ASN A 24 30.85 -40.27 -19.52
N SER A 25 30.72 -40.58 -20.81
CA SER A 25 30.83 -39.59 -21.89
C SER A 25 29.62 -38.61 -21.86
N VAL A 26 28.41 -39.11 -21.63
CA VAL A 26 27.21 -38.28 -21.51
C VAL A 26 27.29 -37.37 -20.29
N LEU A 27 27.74 -37.88 -19.14
CA LEU A 27 27.93 -37.11 -17.91
C LEU A 27 29.00 -36.02 -18.09
N LYS A 28 30.11 -36.33 -18.75
CA LYS A 28 31.20 -35.39 -19.04
C LYS A 28 30.72 -34.22 -19.93
N ILE A 29 29.91 -34.52 -20.95
CA ILE A 29 29.29 -33.51 -21.81
C ILE A 29 28.27 -32.69 -21.03
N ALA A 30 27.46 -33.29 -20.20
CA ALA A 30 26.48 -32.60 -19.38
C ALA A 30 27.13 -31.65 -18.36
N LYS A 31 28.18 -32.06 -17.66
CA LYS A 31 28.97 -31.20 -16.76
C LYS A 31 29.52 -29.98 -17.50
N LYS A 32 30.03 -30.16 -18.72
CA LYS A 32 30.52 -29.06 -19.55
C LYS A 32 29.41 -28.11 -20.03
N ILE A 33 28.25 -28.65 -20.42
CA ILE A 33 27.08 -27.84 -20.82
C ILE A 33 26.56 -27.04 -19.65
N VAL A 34 26.49 -27.61 -18.44
CA VAL A 34 26.02 -26.96 -17.22
C VAL A 34 27.05 -25.98 -16.66
N HIS A 35 28.30 -26.02 -17.11
CA HIS A 35 29.42 -25.23 -16.57
C HIS A 35 29.70 -25.51 -15.08
N GLU A 36 29.63 -26.79 -14.66
CA GLU A 36 29.71 -27.22 -13.25
C GLU A 36 30.96 -26.66 -12.55
N GLU A 37 32.12 -26.70 -13.20
CA GLU A 37 33.39 -26.21 -12.67
C GLU A 37 33.34 -24.72 -12.33
N HIS A 38 32.90 -23.89 -13.27
CA HIS A 38 32.79 -22.45 -13.08
C HIS A 38 31.78 -22.08 -11.99
N ILE A 39 30.64 -22.81 -11.92
CA ILE A 39 29.62 -22.60 -10.87
C ILE A 39 30.23 -22.94 -9.51
N ASN A 40 30.93 -24.08 -9.37
CA ASN A 40 31.49 -24.49 -8.09
C ASN A 40 32.65 -23.59 -7.65
N GLU A 41 33.49 -23.12 -8.58
CA GLU A 41 34.52 -22.11 -8.30
C GLU A 41 33.87 -20.81 -7.77
N PHE A 42 32.84 -20.32 -8.44
CA PHE A 42 32.10 -19.14 -7.99
C PHE A 42 31.49 -19.33 -6.59
N LEU A 43 30.83 -20.47 -6.34
CA LEU A 43 30.20 -20.77 -5.05
C LEU A 43 31.25 -20.87 -3.93
N THR A 44 32.44 -21.43 -4.22
CA THR A 44 33.52 -21.52 -3.24
C THR A 44 34.08 -20.15 -2.90
N LYS A 45 34.36 -19.34 -3.91
CA LYS A 45 34.91 -17.98 -3.74
C LYS A 45 33.96 -17.06 -2.96
N ASN A 46 32.65 -17.21 -3.15
CA ASN A 46 31.60 -16.38 -2.56
C ASN A 46 30.83 -17.10 -1.44
N SER A 47 31.40 -18.11 -0.81
CA SER A 47 30.75 -18.92 0.24
C SER A 47 30.39 -18.16 1.50
N HIS A 48 30.98 -16.97 1.71
CA HIS A 48 30.69 -16.06 2.84
C HIS A 48 29.49 -15.14 2.59
N LEU A 49 29.01 -15.02 1.35
CA LEU A 49 27.88 -14.15 1.00
C LEU A 49 26.56 -14.88 1.20
N ILE A 50 25.53 -14.15 1.70
CA ILE A 50 24.19 -14.70 1.98
C ILE A 50 23.13 -13.70 1.54
N GLY A 51 22.00 -14.19 1.04
CA GLY A 51 20.84 -13.38 0.70
C GLY A 51 21.10 -12.43 -0.46
N PHE A 52 20.82 -11.15 -0.28
CA PHE A 52 20.95 -10.14 -1.34
C PHE A 52 22.39 -9.90 -1.78
N GLU A 53 23.36 -9.97 -0.87
CA GLU A 53 24.79 -9.84 -1.22
C GLU A 53 25.22 -10.94 -2.20
N PHE A 54 24.73 -12.17 -1.99
CA PHE A 54 24.97 -13.26 -2.93
C PHE A 54 24.25 -13.05 -4.26
N VAL A 55 23.01 -12.52 -4.26
CA VAL A 55 22.28 -12.16 -5.49
C VAL A 55 23.07 -11.14 -6.30
N ASP A 56 23.57 -10.09 -5.66
CA ASP A 56 24.39 -9.06 -6.32
C ASP A 56 25.66 -9.66 -6.91
N ALA A 57 26.40 -10.47 -6.14
CA ALA A 57 27.62 -11.12 -6.62
C ALA A 57 27.37 -12.02 -7.86
N VAL A 58 26.24 -12.74 -7.91
CA VAL A 58 25.88 -13.54 -9.10
C VAL A 58 25.57 -12.66 -10.30
N LEU A 59 24.80 -11.61 -10.14
CA LEU A 59 24.45 -10.70 -11.25
C LEU A 59 25.70 -9.96 -11.77
N ASP A 60 26.59 -9.54 -10.87
CA ASP A 60 27.89 -8.93 -11.22
C ASP A 60 28.80 -9.91 -11.95
N TYR A 61 28.88 -11.19 -11.52
CA TYR A 61 29.65 -12.23 -12.22
C TYR A 61 29.21 -12.43 -13.67
N PHE A 62 27.89 -12.34 -13.92
CA PHE A 62 27.34 -12.42 -15.27
C PHE A 62 27.30 -11.06 -15.98
N ASP A 63 27.71 -9.96 -15.34
CA ASP A 63 27.52 -8.60 -15.87
C ASP A 63 26.09 -8.45 -16.42
N PHE A 64 25.12 -8.88 -15.62
CA PHE A 64 23.72 -8.96 -16.01
C PHE A 64 22.88 -7.96 -15.22
N ASP A 65 22.19 -7.08 -15.92
CA ASP A 65 21.45 -6.02 -15.30
C ASP A 65 20.01 -5.89 -15.87
N TYR A 66 19.21 -5.01 -15.27
CA TYR A 66 17.86 -4.72 -15.71
C TYR A 66 17.59 -3.21 -15.77
N THR A 67 16.68 -2.85 -16.66
CA THR A 67 16.17 -1.48 -16.77
C THR A 67 14.71 -1.43 -16.35
N VAL A 68 14.38 -0.51 -15.46
CA VAL A 68 13.02 -0.22 -15.00
C VAL A 68 12.83 1.31 -14.93
N SER A 69 11.69 1.82 -15.40
CA SER A 69 11.41 3.26 -15.23
C SER A 69 11.06 3.58 -13.79
N SER A 70 11.45 4.79 -13.32
CA SER A 70 11.13 5.27 -11.97
C SER A 70 9.63 5.18 -11.64
N ASN A 71 8.76 5.46 -12.62
CA ASN A 71 7.31 5.33 -12.45
C ASN A 71 6.86 3.88 -12.24
N ASN A 72 7.52 2.91 -12.89
CA ASN A 72 7.23 1.49 -12.70
C ASN A 72 7.76 1.00 -11.35
N LEU A 73 8.96 1.41 -10.95
CA LEU A 73 9.57 1.04 -9.67
C LEU A 73 8.63 1.40 -8.49
N GLN A 74 8.01 2.58 -8.56
CA GLN A 74 7.05 3.02 -7.55
C GLN A 74 5.76 2.18 -7.47
N ASN A 75 5.53 1.25 -8.39
CA ASN A 75 4.41 0.31 -8.29
C ASN A 75 4.69 -0.85 -7.34
N ILE A 76 5.95 -1.07 -6.91
CA ILE A 76 6.28 -2.03 -5.86
C ILE A 76 5.88 -1.40 -4.52
N PRO A 77 4.96 -2.02 -3.75
CA PRO A 77 4.58 -1.50 -2.44
C PRO A 77 5.72 -1.69 -1.44
N THR A 78 6.01 -0.67 -0.64
CA THR A 78 7.09 -0.69 0.36
C THR A 78 6.77 -1.53 1.59
N SER A 79 5.52 -1.92 1.78
CA SER A 79 5.05 -2.74 2.90
C SER A 79 3.72 -3.42 2.55
N GLY A 80 3.29 -4.34 3.40
CA GLY A 80 2.04 -5.08 3.23
C GLY A 80 2.22 -6.34 2.38
N LYS A 81 1.35 -7.32 2.61
CA LYS A 81 1.38 -8.61 1.91
C LYS A 81 1.02 -8.48 0.44
N VAL A 82 1.86 -9.03 -0.41
CA VAL A 82 1.66 -9.01 -1.86
C VAL A 82 2.19 -10.27 -2.52
N VAL A 83 1.41 -10.79 -3.46
CA VAL A 83 1.83 -11.89 -4.35
C VAL A 83 2.27 -11.27 -5.68
N ILE A 84 3.57 -11.26 -5.92
CA ILE A 84 4.17 -10.78 -7.16
C ILE A 84 4.15 -11.92 -8.17
N ILE A 85 3.51 -11.72 -9.30
CA ILE A 85 3.47 -12.70 -10.39
C ILE A 85 4.30 -12.21 -11.57
N ALA A 86 5.10 -13.10 -12.15
CA ALA A 86 5.95 -12.77 -13.30
C ALA A 86 5.94 -13.88 -14.36
N ASN A 87 6.21 -13.52 -15.63
CA ASN A 87 6.61 -14.47 -16.65
C ASN A 87 8.08 -14.89 -16.44
N HIS A 88 8.46 -16.03 -16.99
CA HIS A 88 9.75 -16.67 -16.71
C HIS A 88 10.57 -16.92 -17.98
N PRO A 89 11.10 -15.87 -18.64
CA PRO A 89 11.76 -16.05 -19.95
C PRO A 89 13.16 -16.68 -19.91
N LEU A 90 13.99 -16.41 -18.89
CA LEU A 90 15.42 -16.75 -18.87
C LEU A 90 15.80 -17.86 -17.88
N GLY A 91 15.00 -18.09 -16.85
CA GLY A 91 15.29 -19.06 -15.80
C GLY A 91 15.93 -18.43 -14.55
N GLY A 92 17.08 -18.94 -14.06
CA GLY A 92 17.67 -18.46 -12.80
C GLY A 92 17.90 -16.96 -12.73
N LEU A 93 18.31 -16.33 -13.82
CA LEU A 93 18.58 -14.88 -13.87
C LEU A 93 17.31 -14.03 -13.65
N ASP A 94 16.14 -14.49 -14.10
CA ASP A 94 14.88 -13.76 -13.85
C ASP A 94 14.58 -13.68 -12.35
N ALA A 95 14.79 -14.80 -11.65
CA ALA A 95 14.55 -14.89 -10.22
C ALA A 95 15.47 -13.94 -9.44
N LEU A 96 16.76 -13.93 -9.80
CA LEU A 96 17.76 -13.07 -9.14
C LEU A 96 17.51 -11.58 -9.45
N CYS A 97 17.20 -11.24 -10.70
CA CYS A 97 16.84 -9.87 -11.06
C CYS A 97 15.59 -9.38 -10.31
N LEU A 98 14.56 -10.22 -10.18
CA LEU A 98 13.36 -9.83 -9.42
C LEU A 98 13.64 -9.69 -7.93
N LEU A 99 14.46 -10.56 -7.35
CA LEU A 99 14.91 -10.42 -5.96
C LEU A 99 15.67 -9.11 -5.75
N LYS A 100 16.67 -8.79 -6.61
CA LYS A 100 17.39 -7.52 -6.57
C LYS A 100 16.45 -6.33 -6.74
N LEU A 101 15.57 -6.35 -7.74
CA LEU A 101 14.62 -5.28 -8.02
C LEU A 101 13.65 -5.03 -6.86
N VAL A 102 13.01 -6.08 -6.34
CA VAL A 102 12.07 -5.93 -5.21
C VAL A 102 12.83 -5.62 -3.93
N GLY A 103 14.01 -6.24 -3.73
CA GLY A 103 14.91 -6.00 -2.62
C GLY A 103 15.39 -4.55 -2.52
N SER A 104 15.54 -3.84 -3.65
CA SER A 104 15.88 -2.40 -3.66
C SER A 104 14.77 -1.50 -3.07
N VAL A 105 13.54 -2.02 -2.94
CA VAL A 105 12.38 -1.31 -2.36
C VAL A 105 12.02 -1.84 -0.99
N ARG A 106 12.06 -3.17 -0.79
CA ARG A 106 11.72 -3.85 0.47
C ARG A 106 12.52 -5.15 0.62
N HIS A 107 13.12 -5.34 1.80
CA HIS A 107 13.95 -6.53 2.07
C HIS A 107 13.14 -7.77 2.50
N ASP A 108 11.87 -7.62 2.87
CA ASP A 108 10.97 -8.68 3.31
C ASP A 108 10.32 -9.42 2.11
N VAL A 109 11.13 -9.77 1.13
CA VAL A 109 10.69 -10.49 -0.07
C VAL A 109 11.28 -11.89 -0.12
N LYS A 110 10.46 -12.86 -0.51
CA LYS A 110 10.87 -14.24 -0.78
C LYS A 110 10.38 -14.69 -2.15
N ILE A 111 11.14 -15.60 -2.77
CA ILE A 111 10.76 -16.19 -4.05
C ILE A 111 10.39 -17.66 -3.88
N VAL A 112 9.28 -18.03 -4.49
CA VAL A 112 8.85 -19.42 -4.57
C VAL A 112 9.63 -20.10 -5.68
N ALA A 113 10.54 -21.00 -5.32
CA ALA A 113 11.46 -21.66 -6.25
C ALA A 113 11.43 -23.17 -6.10
N ASN A 114 11.91 -23.87 -7.15
CA ASN A 114 12.09 -25.31 -7.12
C ASN A 114 13.33 -25.72 -6.31
N ASP A 115 13.43 -27.01 -5.98
CA ASP A 115 14.47 -27.59 -5.14
C ASP A 115 15.91 -27.29 -5.62
N PHE A 116 16.14 -27.06 -6.92
CA PHE A 116 17.48 -26.81 -7.46
C PHE A 116 18.06 -25.48 -6.96
N LEU A 117 17.30 -24.38 -7.06
CA LEU A 117 17.74 -23.08 -6.52
C LEU A 117 17.69 -23.07 -4.99
N ALA A 118 16.71 -23.75 -4.40
CA ALA A 118 16.61 -23.92 -2.95
C ALA A 118 17.79 -24.71 -2.35
N GLY A 119 18.51 -25.50 -3.16
CA GLY A 119 19.74 -26.21 -2.77
C GLY A 119 20.96 -25.31 -2.60
N ILE A 120 20.92 -24.04 -3.03
CA ILE A 120 22.00 -23.07 -2.83
C ILE A 120 21.85 -22.43 -1.44
N GLU A 121 22.72 -22.79 -0.50
CA GLU A 121 22.69 -22.33 0.90
C GLU A 121 22.57 -20.79 1.02
N ALA A 122 23.36 -20.08 0.22
CA ALA A 122 23.39 -18.61 0.21
C ALA A 122 22.04 -17.96 -0.12
N LEU A 123 21.15 -18.65 -0.85
CA LEU A 123 19.84 -18.14 -1.25
C LEU A 123 18.70 -18.55 -0.30
N LYS A 124 18.92 -19.48 0.62
CA LYS A 124 17.88 -20.01 1.54
C LYS A 124 17.05 -18.93 2.24
N PRO A 125 17.64 -17.82 2.75
CA PRO A 125 16.83 -16.77 3.41
C PRO A 125 15.80 -16.10 2.51
N LEU A 126 16.03 -16.10 1.20
CA LEU A 126 15.18 -15.47 0.19
C LEU A 126 14.26 -16.47 -0.53
N MET A 127 14.29 -17.76 -0.16
CA MET A 127 13.59 -18.82 -0.88
C MET A 127 12.49 -19.48 -0.06
N ILE A 128 11.39 -19.75 -0.75
CA ILE A 128 10.35 -20.68 -0.27
C ILE A 128 10.44 -21.90 -1.21
N PRO A 129 10.97 -23.05 -0.76
CA PRO A 129 11.09 -24.23 -1.60
C PRO A 129 9.72 -24.81 -1.92
N ILE A 130 9.45 -25.11 -3.20
CA ILE A 130 8.27 -25.82 -3.65
C ILE A 130 8.69 -26.90 -4.66
N ASP A 131 8.37 -28.16 -4.38
CA ASP A 131 8.63 -29.27 -5.28
C ASP A 131 7.61 -29.30 -6.43
N ASN A 132 8.00 -28.72 -7.56
CA ASN A 132 7.17 -28.70 -8.78
C ASN A 132 6.98 -30.07 -9.46
N TYR A 133 7.72 -31.10 -9.05
CA TYR A 133 7.66 -32.44 -9.62
C TYR A 133 6.67 -33.37 -8.90
N LYS A 134 6.29 -33.05 -7.68
CA LYS A 134 5.26 -33.81 -6.96
C LYS A 134 3.85 -33.38 -7.38
N LYS A 135 3.00 -34.38 -7.69
CA LYS A 135 1.57 -34.16 -8.00
C LYS A 135 0.80 -33.48 -6.83
N ARG A 136 1.29 -33.59 -5.60
CA ARG A 136 0.81 -32.87 -4.41
C ARG A 136 2.01 -32.22 -3.73
N GLN A 137 1.96 -30.91 -3.57
CA GLN A 137 2.95 -30.15 -2.81
C GLN A 137 2.93 -30.56 -1.33
N SER A 138 4.04 -30.48 -0.65
CA SER A 138 4.08 -30.76 0.78
C SER A 138 3.27 -29.71 1.55
N LYS A 139 2.66 -30.12 2.66
CA LYS A 139 1.94 -29.18 3.52
C LYS A 139 2.87 -28.12 4.11
N SER A 140 4.16 -28.46 4.31
CA SER A 140 5.20 -27.56 4.85
C SER A 140 5.52 -26.40 3.91
N ASP A 141 5.68 -26.67 2.61
CA ASP A 141 6.07 -25.66 1.62
C ASP A 141 4.95 -24.62 1.41
N ILE A 142 3.71 -25.12 1.36
CA ILE A 142 2.52 -24.26 1.30
C ILE A 142 2.41 -23.40 2.56
N LYS A 143 2.72 -23.97 3.74
CA LYS A 143 2.67 -23.30 5.03
C LYS A 143 3.65 -22.13 5.08
N ALA A 144 4.89 -22.31 4.62
CA ALA A 144 5.92 -21.25 4.59
C ALA A 144 5.50 -20.03 3.76
N ALA A 145 4.81 -20.23 2.62
CA ALA A 145 4.29 -19.13 1.82
C ALA A 145 3.17 -18.35 2.54
N TYR A 146 2.27 -19.05 3.24
CA TYR A 146 1.24 -18.39 4.04
C TYR A 146 1.82 -17.68 5.27
N GLU A 147 2.84 -18.24 5.92
CA GLU A 147 3.53 -17.60 7.04
C GLU A 147 4.20 -16.28 6.62
N ALA A 148 4.85 -16.27 5.44
CA ALA A 148 5.42 -15.05 4.88
C ALA A 148 4.32 -13.99 4.64
N LEU A 149 3.23 -14.35 3.97
CA LEU A 149 2.12 -13.42 3.72
C LEU A 149 1.44 -12.96 5.02
N ASN A 150 1.30 -13.80 6.03
CA ASN A 150 0.73 -13.42 7.33
C ASN A 150 1.64 -12.46 8.12
N LYS A 151 2.96 -12.48 7.84
CA LYS A 151 3.92 -11.49 8.34
C LYS A 151 3.98 -10.22 7.49
N GLU A 152 3.01 -10.03 6.59
CA GLU A 152 2.95 -8.89 5.65
C GLU A 152 4.13 -8.84 4.66
N GLU A 153 4.82 -9.98 4.42
CA GLU A 153 5.95 -10.07 3.48
C GLU A 153 5.46 -10.18 2.01
N ALA A 154 6.37 -9.90 1.07
CA ALA A 154 6.15 -10.10 -0.35
C ALA A 154 6.60 -11.50 -0.79
N ILE A 155 5.82 -12.16 -1.65
CA ILE A 155 6.26 -13.41 -2.29
C ILE A 155 6.26 -13.27 -3.81
N ILE A 156 7.34 -13.71 -4.46
CA ILE A 156 7.47 -13.75 -5.92
C ILE A 156 7.13 -15.16 -6.40
N ILE A 157 6.27 -15.26 -7.40
CA ILE A 157 5.85 -16.54 -7.99
C ILE A 157 5.94 -16.45 -9.51
N PHE A 158 6.51 -17.48 -10.12
CA PHE A 158 6.40 -17.75 -11.55
C PHE A 158 5.27 -18.78 -11.78
N PRO A 159 4.04 -18.35 -12.17
CA PRO A 159 2.89 -19.27 -12.16
C PRO A 159 2.99 -20.41 -13.16
N ALA A 160 3.84 -20.28 -14.17
CA ALA A 160 4.13 -21.33 -15.13
C ALA A 160 4.89 -22.53 -14.53
N GLY A 161 5.67 -22.29 -13.46
CA GLY A 161 6.55 -23.30 -12.84
C GLY A 161 7.72 -23.74 -13.73
N GLU A 162 7.85 -23.19 -14.92
CA GLU A 162 8.92 -23.45 -15.89
C GLU A 162 9.13 -22.25 -16.81
N VAL A 163 10.26 -22.22 -17.51
CA VAL A 163 10.62 -21.11 -18.41
C VAL A 163 9.73 -21.03 -19.64
N SER A 164 9.62 -19.82 -20.22
CA SER A 164 8.92 -19.57 -21.46
C SER A 164 9.42 -20.44 -22.61
N ARG A 165 8.51 -20.92 -23.45
CA ARG A 165 8.78 -21.84 -24.57
C ARG A 165 8.28 -21.26 -25.89
N ALA A 166 8.84 -21.74 -27.00
CA ALA A 166 8.32 -21.44 -28.33
C ALA A 166 7.06 -22.25 -28.62
N SER A 167 6.10 -21.63 -29.28
CA SER A 167 4.87 -22.23 -29.78
C SER A 167 4.47 -21.57 -31.11
N ALA A 168 3.44 -22.09 -31.79
CA ALA A 168 2.89 -21.47 -33.00
C ALA A 168 2.38 -20.03 -32.77
N LYS A 169 2.09 -19.65 -31.52
CA LYS A 169 1.66 -18.29 -31.13
C LYS A 169 2.82 -17.38 -30.69
N GLY A 170 4.06 -17.83 -30.83
CA GLY A 170 5.28 -17.14 -30.41
C GLY A 170 5.83 -17.66 -29.08
N ILE A 171 6.76 -16.91 -28.50
CA ILE A 171 7.43 -17.24 -27.25
C ILE A 171 6.59 -16.72 -26.07
N SER A 172 6.20 -17.62 -25.19
CA SER A 172 5.44 -17.29 -23.97
C SER A 172 5.54 -18.42 -22.94
N ASP A 173 5.17 -18.12 -21.72
CA ASP A 173 5.03 -19.15 -20.69
C ASP A 173 4.05 -20.24 -21.12
N PRO A 174 4.24 -21.48 -20.69
CA PRO A 174 3.24 -22.53 -20.80
C PRO A 174 2.02 -22.23 -19.92
N ASN A 175 1.17 -23.22 -19.67
CA ASN A 175 -0.03 -23.04 -18.87
C ASN A 175 0.33 -22.64 -17.42
N TRP A 176 -0.32 -21.61 -16.93
CA TRP A 176 -0.16 -21.16 -15.56
C TRP A 176 -0.94 -22.00 -14.57
N SER A 177 -0.37 -22.25 -13.42
CA SER A 177 -1.04 -22.91 -12.28
C SER A 177 -1.88 -21.92 -11.47
N LYS A 178 -2.85 -22.44 -10.70
CA LYS A 178 -3.71 -21.65 -9.82
C LYS A 178 -3.10 -21.32 -8.46
N GLY A 179 -1.86 -21.73 -8.19
CA GLY A 179 -1.21 -21.62 -6.88
C GLY A 179 -1.16 -20.17 -6.38
N PHE A 180 -0.67 -19.25 -7.22
CA PHE A 180 -0.60 -17.82 -6.86
C PHE A 180 -1.96 -17.23 -6.48
N LEU A 181 -3.03 -17.64 -7.18
CA LEU A 181 -4.37 -17.15 -6.93
C LEU A 181 -4.91 -17.66 -5.58
N ASN A 182 -4.60 -18.91 -5.23
CA ASN A 182 -4.96 -19.47 -3.94
C ASN A 182 -4.21 -18.77 -2.80
N PHE A 183 -2.90 -18.49 -2.97
CA PHE A 183 -2.13 -17.72 -1.97
C PHE A 183 -2.71 -16.32 -1.78
N ALA A 184 -2.94 -15.58 -2.85
CA ALA A 184 -3.50 -14.25 -2.79
C ALA A 184 -4.89 -14.24 -2.12
N GLN A 185 -5.78 -15.16 -2.52
CA GLN A 185 -7.14 -15.23 -1.99
C GLN A 185 -7.19 -15.61 -0.51
N ASN A 186 -6.50 -16.70 -0.11
CA ASN A 186 -6.60 -17.20 1.25
C ASN A 186 -5.85 -16.34 2.28
N ALA A 187 -4.79 -15.66 1.86
CA ALA A 187 -4.08 -14.70 2.71
C ALA A 187 -4.66 -13.28 2.64
N ASN A 188 -5.68 -13.04 1.81
CA ASN A 188 -6.20 -11.71 1.51
C ASN A 188 -5.07 -10.74 1.10
N ALA A 189 -4.19 -11.18 0.19
CA ALA A 189 -3.03 -10.44 -0.30
C ALA A 189 -3.29 -9.87 -1.69
N ALA A 190 -2.82 -8.67 -1.97
CA ALA A 190 -2.88 -8.06 -3.30
C ALA A 190 -2.02 -8.82 -4.32
N ILE A 191 -2.28 -8.66 -5.62
CA ILE A 191 -1.45 -9.21 -6.70
C ILE A 191 -0.75 -8.08 -7.46
N LEU A 192 0.58 -8.20 -7.63
CA LEU A 192 1.38 -7.29 -8.45
C LEU A 192 1.91 -8.02 -9.69
N PRO A 193 1.47 -7.68 -10.90
CA PRO A 193 1.99 -8.29 -12.13
C PRO A 193 3.27 -7.59 -12.60
N ILE A 194 4.32 -8.38 -12.87
CA ILE A 194 5.60 -7.92 -13.43
C ILE A 194 5.89 -8.66 -14.73
N PHE A 195 6.13 -7.92 -15.81
CA PHE A 195 6.53 -8.47 -17.09
C PHE A 195 8.02 -8.29 -17.32
N ILE A 196 8.72 -9.41 -17.61
CA ILE A 196 10.16 -9.47 -17.94
C ILE A 196 10.30 -9.62 -19.45
N ASP A 197 10.93 -8.64 -20.10
CA ASP A 197 11.19 -8.69 -21.56
C ASP A 197 12.57 -9.29 -21.83
N GLY A 198 12.68 -10.59 -21.63
CA GLY A 198 13.87 -11.39 -21.87
C GLY A 198 13.61 -12.49 -22.89
N LYS A 199 14.68 -13.01 -23.51
CA LYS A 199 14.63 -14.16 -24.44
C LYS A 199 15.91 -14.96 -24.37
N ASN A 200 15.77 -16.29 -24.36
CA ASN A 200 16.86 -17.23 -24.58
C ASN A 200 17.24 -17.31 -26.07
N SER A 201 18.29 -18.06 -26.39
CA SER A 201 18.77 -18.22 -27.77
C SER A 201 17.77 -18.96 -28.65
N LYS A 202 17.89 -18.79 -29.97
CA LYS A 202 17.10 -19.56 -30.94
C LYS A 202 17.34 -21.07 -30.77
N VAL A 203 18.57 -21.48 -30.47
CA VAL A 203 18.95 -22.88 -30.22
C VAL A 203 18.14 -23.46 -29.05
N PHE A 204 18.06 -22.73 -27.94
CA PHE A 204 17.23 -23.12 -26.79
C PHE A 204 15.77 -23.38 -27.19
N TYR A 205 15.17 -22.45 -27.94
CA TYR A 205 13.77 -22.58 -28.36
C TYR A 205 13.55 -23.74 -29.33
N THR A 206 14.46 -23.95 -30.28
CA THR A 206 14.39 -25.11 -31.20
C THR A 206 14.48 -26.43 -30.42
N MET A 207 15.47 -26.55 -29.53
CA MET A 207 15.62 -27.72 -28.69
C MET A 207 14.43 -27.95 -27.76
N SER A 208 13.78 -26.87 -27.29
CA SER A 208 12.60 -26.97 -26.43
C SER A 208 11.37 -27.56 -27.12
N ILE A 209 11.31 -27.47 -28.43
CA ILE A 209 10.25 -28.11 -29.25
C ILE A 209 10.54 -29.61 -29.39
N ILE A 210 11.82 -29.97 -29.58
CA ILE A 210 12.26 -31.37 -29.85
C ILE A 210 12.24 -32.18 -28.53
N ASN A 211 12.91 -31.66 -27.50
CA ASN A 211 13.02 -32.35 -26.21
C ASN A 211 13.04 -31.37 -25.04
N LYS A 212 11.93 -31.32 -24.31
CA LYS A 212 11.75 -30.44 -23.17
C LYS A 212 12.78 -30.64 -22.05
N THR A 213 13.14 -31.86 -21.76
CA THR A 213 14.05 -32.20 -20.66
C THR A 213 15.47 -31.80 -20.98
N PHE A 214 15.92 -32.05 -22.22
CA PHE A 214 17.24 -31.64 -22.68
C PHE A 214 17.38 -30.12 -22.73
N SER A 215 16.35 -29.40 -23.17
CA SER A 215 16.36 -27.94 -23.14
C SER A 215 16.45 -27.36 -21.73
N THR A 216 15.97 -28.08 -20.70
CA THR A 216 16.12 -27.64 -19.30
C THR A 216 17.59 -27.68 -18.83
N LEU A 217 18.37 -28.66 -19.31
CA LEU A 217 19.83 -28.69 -19.06
C LEU A 217 20.56 -27.52 -19.73
N LEU A 218 20.05 -27.05 -20.86
CA LEU A 218 20.62 -25.89 -21.55
C LEU A 218 20.42 -24.56 -20.82
N LEU A 219 19.56 -24.49 -19.78
CA LEU A 219 19.31 -23.23 -19.08
C LEU A 219 20.57 -22.65 -18.41
N SER A 220 21.41 -23.51 -17.83
CA SER A 220 22.70 -23.07 -17.29
C SER A 220 23.60 -22.49 -18.40
N HIS A 221 23.66 -23.16 -19.54
CA HIS A 221 24.41 -22.65 -20.70
C HIS A 221 23.85 -21.32 -21.23
N GLU A 222 22.52 -21.13 -21.23
CA GLU A 222 21.88 -19.87 -21.60
C GLU A 222 22.21 -18.75 -20.61
N MET A 223 22.40 -19.05 -19.30
CA MET A 223 22.88 -18.06 -18.32
C MET A 223 24.26 -17.53 -18.69
N PHE A 224 25.21 -18.42 -19.02
CA PHE A 224 26.57 -18.02 -19.46
C PHE A 224 26.55 -17.26 -20.80
N LYS A 225 25.63 -17.58 -21.73
CA LYS A 225 25.41 -16.82 -22.96
C LYS A 225 24.75 -15.47 -22.75
N SER A 226 24.13 -15.26 -21.60
CA SER A 226 23.45 -14.01 -21.25
C SER A 226 24.37 -13.02 -20.53
N LYS A 227 25.67 -13.30 -20.46
CA LYS A 227 26.69 -12.38 -19.94
C LYS A 227 26.63 -11.04 -20.68
N SER A 228 26.76 -9.93 -19.94
CA SER A 228 26.73 -8.56 -20.44
C SER A 228 25.42 -8.18 -21.13
N LYS A 229 24.29 -8.74 -20.67
CA LYS A 229 22.97 -8.37 -21.18
C LYS A 229 22.18 -7.56 -20.16
N ASN A 230 21.31 -6.70 -20.70
CA ASN A 230 20.33 -5.95 -19.95
C ASN A 230 18.92 -6.37 -20.38
N ILE A 231 18.00 -6.48 -19.40
CA ILE A 231 16.61 -6.81 -19.65
C ILE A 231 15.70 -5.66 -19.21
N ASN A 232 14.57 -5.48 -19.93
CA ASN A 232 13.59 -4.48 -19.56
C ASN A 232 12.48 -5.12 -18.70
N ILE A 233 12.22 -4.53 -17.53
CA ILE A 233 11.16 -4.97 -16.63
C ILE A 233 10.04 -3.94 -16.57
N LYS A 234 8.80 -4.39 -16.72
CA LYS A 234 7.60 -3.56 -16.64
C LYS A 234 6.72 -4.02 -15.49
N ILE A 235 6.42 -3.11 -14.58
CA ILE A 235 5.64 -3.37 -13.39
C ILE A 235 4.25 -2.77 -13.57
N GLY A 236 3.21 -3.59 -13.44
CA GLY A 236 1.83 -3.16 -13.49
C GLY A 236 1.37 -2.45 -12.22
N GLU A 237 0.13 -2.03 -12.20
CA GLU A 237 -0.52 -1.54 -10.98
C GLU A 237 -0.99 -2.73 -10.13
N ILE A 238 -1.12 -2.50 -8.84
CA ILE A 238 -1.60 -3.51 -7.87
C ILE A 238 -3.06 -3.84 -8.16
N ILE A 239 -3.39 -5.12 -8.13
CA ILE A 239 -4.77 -5.62 -8.08
C ILE A 239 -5.07 -5.90 -6.61
N PRO A 240 -5.92 -5.08 -5.95
CA PRO A 240 -6.28 -5.23 -4.55
C PRO A 240 -6.96 -6.57 -4.28
N SER A 241 -6.85 -7.07 -3.05
CA SER A 241 -7.41 -8.37 -2.65
C SER A 241 -8.91 -8.51 -2.90
N GLU A 242 -9.67 -7.45 -2.69
CA GLU A 242 -11.12 -7.36 -2.94
C GLU A 242 -11.50 -7.49 -4.42
N ASN A 243 -10.56 -7.21 -5.33
CA ASN A 243 -10.76 -7.25 -6.78
C ASN A 243 -10.17 -8.51 -7.45
N ILE A 244 -9.63 -9.45 -6.66
CA ILE A 244 -8.92 -10.64 -7.19
C ILE A 244 -9.88 -11.62 -7.85
N ILE A 245 -11.05 -11.84 -7.26
CA ILE A 245 -12.02 -12.82 -7.76
C ILE A 245 -13.42 -12.20 -7.80
N PRO A 246 -13.91 -11.83 -8.98
CA PRO A 246 -15.33 -11.59 -9.14
C PRO A 246 -16.11 -12.86 -8.83
N LYS A 247 -17.19 -12.74 -8.04
CA LYS A 247 -18.07 -13.88 -7.69
C LYS A 247 -18.53 -14.61 -8.96
N GLY A 248 -18.50 -15.95 -8.93
CA GLY A 248 -19.06 -16.79 -10.01
C GLY A 248 -18.12 -17.10 -11.18
N ILE A 249 -16.88 -16.59 -11.20
CA ILE A 249 -15.95 -16.84 -12.31
C ILE A 249 -15.10 -18.11 -12.06
N ASN A 250 -14.97 -18.95 -13.10
CA ASN A 250 -14.13 -20.16 -13.05
C ASN A 250 -12.65 -19.78 -12.84
N LYS A 251 -11.99 -20.40 -11.84
CA LYS A 251 -10.58 -20.14 -11.51
C LYS A 251 -9.61 -20.34 -12.69
N ARG A 252 -9.87 -21.33 -13.57
CA ARG A 252 -9.02 -21.57 -14.74
C ARG A 252 -9.11 -20.44 -15.76
N PHE A 253 -10.29 -19.87 -15.94
CA PHE A 253 -10.49 -18.69 -16.77
C PHE A 253 -9.76 -17.48 -16.18
N LEU A 254 -9.87 -17.27 -14.86
CA LEU A 254 -9.17 -16.18 -14.16
C LEU A 254 -7.66 -16.27 -14.31
N VAL A 255 -7.06 -17.44 -14.13
CA VAL A 255 -5.61 -17.65 -14.33
C VAL A 255 -5.17 -17.23 -15.75
N ASN A 256 -5.96 -17.60 -16.77
CA ASN A 256 -5.68 -17.17 -18.13
C ASN A 256 -5.86 -15.66 -18.32
N LEU A 257 -6.78 -15.03 -17.61
CA LEU A 257 -6.99 -13.59 -17.65
C LEU A 257 -5.81 -12.86 -17.00
N TYR A 258 -5.30 -13.34 -15.86
CA TYR A 258 -4.08 -12.83 -15.23
C TYR A 258 -2.87 -12.93 -16.15
N LYS A 259 -2.69 -14.08 -16.83
CA LYS A 259 -1.64 -14.24 -17.84
C LYS A 259 -1.77 -13.21 -18.97
N LYS A 260 -2.96 -13.04 -19.55
CA LYS A 260 -3.23 -12.02 -20.57
C LYS A 260 -2.96 -10.60 -20.07
N HIS A 261 -3.37 -10.30 -18.83
CA HIS A 261 -3.14 -9.00 -18.20
C HIS A 261 -1.64 -8.71 -18.05
N LEU A 262 -0.85 -9.66 -17.52
CA LEU A 262 0.59 -9.52 -17.39
C LEU A 262 1.26 -9.29 -18.77
N TYR A 263 0.95 -10.10 -19.77
CA TYR A 263 1.52 -9.93 -21.12
C TYR A 263 1.05 -8.62 -21.81
N SER A 264 -0.07 -8.02 -21.39
CA SER A 264 -0.51 -6.73 -21.90
C SER A 264 0.41 -5.57 -21.48
N LEU A 265 1.19 -5.74 -20.40
CA LEU A 265 2.16 -4.74 -19.93
C LEU A 265 3.25 -4.44 -20.95
N LYS A 266 3.50 -5.37 -21.89
CA LYS A 266 4.42 -5.16 -22.99
C LYS A 266 3.95 -4.06 -23.97
N LYS A 267 2.64 -3.84 -24.11
CA LYS A 267 2.04 -2.94 -25.09
C LYS A 267 2.08 -1.48 -24.59
N LYS A 268 2.30 -0.51 -25.52
CA LYS A 268 2.24 0.93 -25.21
C LYS A 268 0.85 1.37 -24.74
N LYS A 269 -0.22 0.94 -25.44
CA LYS A 269 -1.62 1.14 -25.00
C LYS A 269 -2.07 -0.07 -24.21
N ARG A 270 -2.12 0.07 -22.89
CA ARG A 270 -2.51 -1.00 -21.96
C ARG A 270 -4.03 -1.05 -21.81
N LYS A 271 -4.61 -2.25 -21.85
CA LYS A 271 -5.97 -2.48 -21.42
C LYS A 271 -5.89 -3.28 -20.11
N SER A 272 -6.34 -2.69 -19.02
CA SER A 272 -6.49 -3.43 -17.77
C SER A 272 -7.69 -4.37 -17.88
N PHE A 273 -7.51 -5.60 -17.42
CA PHE A 273 -8.59 -6.59 -17.29
C PHE A 273 -9.14 -6.65 -15.88
N PHE A 274 -8.55 -5.91 -14.95
CA PHE A 274 -8.91 -5.86 -13.53
C PHE A 274 -9.05 -4.41 -13.08
N ILE A 275 -9.78 -4.21 -12.01
CA ILE A 275 -9.76 -2.95 -11.26
C ILE A 275 -8.43 -2.91 -10.52
N THR A 276 -7.59 -1.94 -10.87
CA THR A 276 -6.25 -1.77 -10.30
C THR A 276 -6.20 -0.54 -9.38
N GLN A 277 -5.24 -0.53 -8.49
CA GLN A 277 -4.97 0.58 -7.58
C GLN A 277 -3.52 1.05 -7.76
N LYS A 278 -3.31 2.37 -7.77
CA LYS A 278 -1.96 2.94 -7.77
C LYS A 278 -1.27 2.61 -6.44
N ALA A 279 -0.02 2.18 -6.50
CA ALA A 279 0.77 2.03 -5.30
C ALA A 279 0.94 3.39 -4.60
N ILE A 280 1.04 3.36 -3.27
CA ILE A 280 1.40 4.53 -2.48
C ILE A 280 2.86 4.87 -2.80
N ALA A 281 3.21 6.15 -2.88
CA ALA A 281 4.58 6.58 -3.14
C ALA A 281 5.56 5.99 -2.11
N HIS A 282 6.81 5.83 -2.51
CA HIS A 282 7.86 5.42 -1.56
C HIS A 282 8.13 6.54 -0.53
N PRO A 283 8.58 6.19 0.69
CA PRO A 283 8.98 7.15 1.70
C PRO A 283 10.03 8.13 1.18
N GLN A 284 10.00 9.34 1.67
CA GLN A 284 11.06 10.30 1.45
C GLN A 284 12.26 9.97 2.36
N LYS A 285 13.44 10.46 2.01
CA LYS A 285 14.63 10.31 2.85
C LYS A 285 14.44 11.04 4.17
N LYS A 286 14.78 10.39 5.26
CA LYS A 286 14.63 10.94 6.62
C LYS A 286 15.47 12.19 6.81
N GLU A 287 16.68 12.18 6.27
CA GLU A 287 17.63 13.29 6.32
C GLU A 287 17.04 14.55 5.69
N ASP A 288 16.40 14.42 4.53
CA ASP A 288 15.80 15.55 3.80
C ASP A 288 14.59 16.11 4.58
N ILE A 289 13.79 15.24 5.22
CA ILE A 289 12.66 15.65 6.08
C ILE A 289 13.18 16.41 7.30
N ILE A 290 14.21 15.89 7.98
CA ILE A 290 14.81 16.52 9.16
C ILE A 290 15.36 17.90 8.81
N GLU A 291 16.08 18.01 7.69
CA GLU A 291 16.65 19.28 7.25
C GLU A 291 15.56 20.33 6.99
N GLU A 292 14.50 19.93 6.30
CA GLU A 292 13.38 20.84 6.02
C GLU A 292 12.61 21.24 7.29
N LEU A 293 12.43 20.31 8.25
CA LEU A 293 11.76 20.59 9.54
C LEU A 293 12.54 21.56 10.42
N LYS A 294 13.85 21.81 10.20
CA LYS A 294 14.61 22.86 10.91
C LYS A 294 14.05 24.25 10.67
N SER A 295 13.43 24.47 9.52
CA SER A 295 12.76 25.75 9.20
C SER A 295 11.36 25.87 9.81
N ALA A 296 10.77 24.77 10.28
CA ALA A 296 9.45 24.76 10.89
C ALA A 296 9.48 25.30 12.32
N LYS A 297 8.41 25.97 12.72
CA LYS A 297 8.28 26.51 14.06
C LYS A 297 7.94 25.41 15.06
N LEU A 298 8.80 25.15 16.04
CA LEU A 298 8.47 24.28 17.17
C LEU A 298 7.41 24.98 18.04
N ILE A 299 6.24 24.36 18.22
CA ILE A 299 5.11 24.91 18.99
C ILE A 299 4.77 24.09 20.24
N GLY A 300 5.38 22.91 20.43
CA GLY A 300 5.19 22.11 21.62
C GLY A 300 6.04 20.84 21.66
N ASN A 301 6.11 20.26 22.85
CA ASN A 301 6.71 18.96 23.10
C ASN A 301 5.71 18.07 23.85
N THR A 302 5.76 16.78 23.63
CA THR A 302 4.91 15.81 24.31
C THR A 302 5.64 15.19 25.51
N LYS A 303 4.87 14.57 26.42
CA LYS A 303 5.44 13.90 27.60
C LYS A 303 6.35 12.70 27.27
N ASP A 304 6.16 12.09 26.11
CA ASP A 304 6.91 10.94 25.59
C ASP A 304 8.00 11.35 24.57
N GLY A 305 8.39 12.63 24.58
CA GLY A 305 9.55 13.15 23.83
C GLY A 305 9.31 13.50 22.37
N LYS A 306 8.06 13.43 21.88
CA LYS A 306 7.76 13.86 20.50
C LYS A 306 7.68 15.37 20.39
N LYS A 307 7.98 15.90 19.22
CA LYS A 307 7.93 17.33 18.90
C LYS A 307 6.70 17.67 18.06
N ILE A 308 6.14 18.84 18.32
CA ILE A 308 5.01 19.36 17.54
C ILE A 308 5.49 20.60 16.79
N TYR A 309 5.50 20.50 15.46
CA TYR A 309 5.90 21.59 14.58
C TYR A 309 4.70 22.23 13.91
N LEU A 310 4.77 23.53 13.68
CA LEU A 310 3.94 24.27 12.73
C LEU A 310 4.78 24.52 11.47
N TYR A 311 4.38 23.87 10.38
CA TYR A 311 5.10 23.89 9.12
C TYR A 311 4.34 24.70 8.07
N ASP A 312 5.03 25.63 7.44
CA ASP A 312 4.60 26.37 6.26
C ASP A 312 5.22 25.73 5.01
N TYR A 313 4.46 25.66 3.91
CA TYR A 313 4.92 25.03 2.66
C TYR A 313 6.11 25.77 2.07
N ASN A 314 7.11 25.02 1.66
CA ASN A 314 8.23 25.46 0.83
C ASN A 314 8.13 24.84 -0.57
N GLU A 315 8.62 25.52 -1.59
CA GLU A 315 8.62 25.00 -2.95
C GLU A 315 9.39 23.68 -3.03
N ASP A 316 8.84 22.71 -3.73
CA ASP A 316 9.34 21.32 -3.88
C ASP A 316 9.50 20.53 -2.57
N SER A 317 8.72 20.87 -1.56
CA SER A 317 8.78 20.33 -0.20
C SER A 317 8.82 18.80 -0.13
N THR A 318 9.85 18.27 0.52
CA THR A 318 9.97 16.85 0.90
C THR A 318 8.99 16.49 2.00
N VAL A 319 8.79 17.38 2.98
CA VAL A 319 7.83 17.23 4.08
C VAL A 319 6.41 17.10 3.52
N LEU A 320 6.00 17.96 2.58
CA LEU A 320 4.66 17.85 1.98
C LEU A 320 4.50 16.55 1.16
N LYS A 321 5.54 16.13 0.43
CA LYS A 321 5.52 14.85 -0.30
C LYS A 321 5.32 13.67 0.65
N GLU A 322 5.96 13.70 1.82
CA GLU A 322 5.81 12.66 2.86
C GLU A 322 4.45 12.74 3.55
N LEU A 323 3.95 13.94 3.89
CA LEU A 323 2.59 14.13 4.41
C LEU A 323 1.54 13.54 3.46
N GLY A 324 1.65 13.85 2.16
CA GLY A 324 0.74 13.30 1.15
C GLY A 324 0.80 11.78 1.04
N ARG A 325 2.00 11.19 1.17
CA ARG A 325 2.17 9.73 1.21
C ARG A 325 1.50 9.12 2.44
N LEU A 326 1.74 9.68 3.62
CA LEU A 326 1.22 9.17 4.89
C LEU A 326 -0.29 9.36 5.02
N ARG A 327 -0.85 10.45 4.47
CA ARG A 327 -2.29 10.65 4.35
C ARG A 327 -2.92 9.53 3.53
N GLU A 328 -2.43 9.28 2.32
CA GLU A 328 -2.94 8.22 1.46
C GLU A 328 -2.82 6.84 2.12
N LEU A 329 -1.69 6.56 2.80
CA LEU A 329 -1.48 5.33 3.56
C LEU A 329 -2.54 5.15 4.65
N SER A 330 -2.76 6.19 5.45
CA SER A 330 -3.67 6.15 6.60
C SER A 330 -5.13 6.09 6.15
N PHE A 331 -5.51 6.90 5.16
CA PHE A 331 -6.88 6.97 4.65
C PHE A 331 -7.29 5.69 3.92
N ARG A 332 -6.40 5.08 3.12
CA ARG A 332 -6.69 3.75 2.51
C ARG A 332 -6.99 2.67 3.54
N LYS A 333 -6.30 2.68 4.68
CA LYS A 333 -6.51 1.68 5.75
C LYS A 333 -7.92 1.75 6.36
N VAL A 334 -8.57 2.91 6.28
CA VAL A 334 -9.95 3.12 6.76
C VAL A 334 -10.98 3.23 5.63
N GLY A 335 -10.57 2.95 4.38
CA GLY A 335 -11.48 2.99 3.22
C GLY A 335 -11.79 4.42 2.72
N GLU A 336 -10.90 5.38 2.96
CA GLU A 336 -11.06 6.80 2.61
C GLU A 336 -10.01 7.31 1.60
N GLY A 337 -9.15 6.45 1.05
CA GLY A 337 -8.08 6.84 0.12
C GLY A 337 -8.59 7.36 -1.23
N ILE A 338 -7.83 8.29 -1.82
CA ILE A 338 -8.13 8.89 -3.13
C ILE A 338 -7.58 8.09 -4.32
N ASN A 339 -7.00 6.92 -4.07
CA ASN A 339 -6.35 6.06 -5.08
C ASN A 339 -5.25 6.76 -5.90
N LYS A 340 -4.49 7.66 -5.27
CA LYS A 340 -3.31 8.31 -5.84
C LYS A 340 -2.05 7.87 -5.10
N LYS A 341 -0.88 8.20 -5.63
CA LYS A 341 0.40 7.92 -4.96
C LYS A 341 0.58 8.73 -3.67
N ARG A 342 -0.01 9.93 -3.62
CA ARG A 342 -0.01 10.87 -2.50
C ARG A 342 -1.34 11.60 -2.46
N ASP A 343 -1.89 11.82 -1.27
CA ASP A 343 -3.00 12.72 -1.05
C ASP A 343 -2.47 14.14 -0.82
N THR A 344 -2.27 14.84 -1.92
CA THR A 344 -1.94 16.28 -1.94
C THR A 344 -2.90 17.02 -2.85
N ASP A 345 -3.22 18.27 -2.48
CA ASP A 345 -4.11 19.13 -3.24
C ASP A 345 -3.59 20.59 -3.29
N LYS A 346 -4.27 21.44 -4.07
CA LYS A 346 -3.90 22.84 -4.24
C LYS A 346 -3.96 23.67 -2.95
N TYR A 347 -4.64 23.21 -1.93
CA TYR A 347 -4.79 23.90 -0.65
C TYR A 347 -3.54 23.74 0.22
N ASP A 348 -2.77 22.65 0.04
CA ASP A 348 -1.58 22.35 0.83
C ASP A 348 -0.49 23.45 0.74
N ILE A 349 -0.46 24.24 -0.34
CA ILE A 349 0.56 25.26 -0.57
C ILE A 349 0.35 26.56 0.24
N TYR A 350 -0.85 26.82 0.77
CA TYR A 350 -1.13 28.01 1.58
C TYR A 350 -1.82 27.69 2.92
N TYR A 351 -2.13 26.43 3.17
CA TYR A 351 -2.48 25.95 4.51
C TYR A 351 -1.20 25.60 5.26
N ARG A 352 -1.24 25.77 6.58
CA ARG A 352 -0.19 25.32 7.48
C ARG A 352 -0.43 23.87 7.90
N HIS A 353 0.64 23.21 8.34
CA HIS A 353 0.54 21.83 8.79
C HIS A 353 1.08 21.73 10.23
N ILE A 354 0.22 21.28 11.16
CA ILE A 354 0.68 20.78 12.46
C ILE A 354 1.24 19.40 12.23
N ILE A 355 2.48 19.17 12.58
CA ILE A 355 3.21 17.92 12.39
C ILE A 355 3.64 17.39 13.75
N LEU A 356 3.21 16.18 14.09
CA LEU A 356 3.74 15.43 15.24
C LEU A 356 4.90 14.58 14.74
N TRP A 357 6.10 14.85 15.26
CA TRP A 357 7.37 14.23 14.87
C TRP A 357 7.93 13.36 15.99
N ASP A 358 8.35 12.14 15.66
CA ASP A 358 9.05 11.23 16.57
C ASP A 358 10.57 11.32 16.34
N GLU A 359 11.32 11.79 17.33
CA GLU A 359 12.78 11.93 17.25
C GLU A 359 13.51 10.59 17.33
N ASN A 360 12.90 9.56 17.94
CA ASN A 360 13.54 8.26 18.06
C ASN A 360 13.44 7.46 16.76
N ASP A 361 12.26 7.47 16.15
CA ASP A 361 12.00 6.75 14.91
C ASP A 361 12.35 7.60 13.66
N LEU A 362 12.59 8.90 13.84
CA LEU A 362 12.86 9.88 12.79
C LEU A 362 11.77 9.86 11.72
N GLU A 363 10.51 10.03 12.17
CA GLU A 363 9.36 10.00 11.25
C GLU A 363 8.18 10.86 11.72
N ILE A 364 7.33 11.23 10.76
CA ILE A 364 6.08 11.94 11.03
C ILE A 364 5.07 10.95 11.59
N VAL A 365 4.60 11.16 12.82
CA VAL A 365 3.58 10.33 13.49
C VAL A 365 2.18 10.61 12.95
N GLY A 366 1.88 11.87 12.70
CA GLY A 366 0.60 12.34 12.22
C GLY A 366 0.61 13.84 11.95
N SER A 367 -0.47 14.35 11.37
CA SER A 367 -0.58 15.78 11.04
C SER A 367 -2.03 16.24 11.01
N TYR A 368 -2.21 17.55 11.19
CA TYR A 368 -3.43 18.31 10.89
C TYR A 368 -3.10 19.44 9.92
N ARG A 369 -3.99 19.70 8.96
CA ARG A 369 -3.90 20.85 8.08
C ARG A 369 -4.77 21.99 8.63
N ILE A 370 -4.22 23.20 8.70
CA ILE A 370 -4.87 24.40 9.24
C ILE A 370 -4.90 25.48 8.17
N GLY A 371 -6.11 25.96 7.83
CA GLY A 371 -6.32 27.15 7.02
C GLY A 371 -6.67 28.35 7.90
N ASP A 372 -5.91 29.46 7.78
CA ASP A 372 -6.24 30.71 8.45
C ASP A 372 -7.42 31.38 7.73
N GLY A 373 -8.55 31.51 8.41
CA GLY A 373 -9.79 32.00 7.81
C GLY A 373 -9.71 33.44 7.35
N ASP A 374 -9.04 34.31 8.11
CA ASP A 374 -8.87 35.73 7.75
C ASP A 374 -7.96 35.86 6.52
N PHE A 375 -6.84 35.17 6.50
CA PHE A 375 -5.92 35.16 5.35
C PHE A 375 -6.61 34.62 4.08
N ILE A 376 -7.25 33.48 4.18
CA ILE A 376 -7.92 32.82 3.03
C ILE A 376 -9.05 33.70 2.50
N ASN A 377 -9.94 34.18 3.38
CA ASN A 377 -11.08 35.00 2.97
C ASN A 377 -10.65 36.32 2.32
N LYS A 378 -9.61 36.96 2.85
CA LYS A 378 -9.09 38.23 2.33
C LYS A 378 -8.39 38.07 0.98
N ASN A 379 -7.56 37.03 0.80
CA ASN A 379 -6.67 36.90 -0.36
C ASN A 379 -7.22 36.01 -1.47
N LEU A 380 -8.04 35.02 -1.13
CA LEU A 380 -8.52 33.97 -2.05
C LEU A 380 -10.05 33.90 -2.12
N GLY A 381 -10.75 34.62 -1.21
CA GLY A 381 -12.19 34.54 -1.07
C GLY A 381 -12.68 33.16 -0.61
N VAL A 382 -13.98 32.93 -0.64
CA VAL A 382 -14.61 31.68 -0.16
C VAL A 382 -14.13 30.43 -0.93
N LYS A 383 -13.70 30.58 -2.18
CA LYS A 383 -13.16 29.47 -3.00
C LYS A 383 -11.79 28.97 -2.52
N GLY A 384 -11.11 29.74 -1.68
CA GLY A 384 -9.86 29.36 -1.04
C GLY A 384 -10.05 28.34 0.08
N PHE A 385 -11.24 28.16 0.62
CA PHE A 385 -11.52 27.15 1.64
C PHE A 385 -11.71 25.77 1.02
N TYR A 386 -11.07 24.75 1.61
CA TYR A 386 -11.22 23.38 1.17
C TYR A 386 -12.66 22.90 1.27
N SER A 387 -13.32 23.14 2.40
CA SER A 387 -14.70 22.70 2.58
C SER A 387 -15.70 23.40 1.66
N ASN A 388 -15.32 24.53 1.03
CA ASN A 388 -16.15 25.12 -0.04
C ASN A 388 -16.19 24.24 -1.32
N SER A 389 -15.25 23.30 -1.49
CA SER A 389 -15.36 22.30 -2.55
C SER A 389 -16.47 21.27 -2.31
N LEU A 390 -16.86 21.04 -1.07
CA LEU A 390 -17.86 20.07 -0.63
C LEU A 390 -19.21 20.73 -0.30
N PHE A 391 -19.17 21.99 0.17
CA PHE A 391 -20.33 22.73 0.65
C PHE A 391 -20.35 24.14 0.04
N LYS A 392 -21.52 24.60 -0.31
CA LYS A 392 -21.71 25.97 -0.77
C LYS A 392 -22.03 26.87 0.45
N TYR A 393 -21.18 27.86 0.69
CA TYR A 393 -21.41 28.82 1.76
C TYR A 393 -22.48 29.84 1.35
N LYS A 394 -23.46 30.12 2.24
CA LYS A 394 -24.42 31.19 2.10
C LYS A 394 -23.95 32.45 2.84
N ASN A 395 -24.58 33.58 2.57
CA ASN A 395 -24.15 34.85 3.14
C ASN A 395 -24.07 34.82 4.69
N ASP A 396 -24.99 34.13 5.33
CA ASP A 396 -25.10 33.99 6.78
C ASP A 396 -23.94 33.18 7.40
N PHE A 397 -23.14 32.50 6.58
CA PHE A 397 -21.90 31.84 7.04
C PHE A 397 -20.69 32.79 7.09
N SER A 398 -20.74 33.94 6.37
CA SER A 398 -19.65 34.89 6.30
C SER A 398 -19.09 35.36 7.66
N PRO A 399 -19.93 35.60 8.71
CA PRO A 399 -19.39 35.98 10.03
C PRO A 399 -18.50 34.95 10.68
N TYR A 400 -18.69 33.66 10.34
CA TYR A 400 -17.88 32.55 10.87
C TYR A 400 -16.53 32.38 10.15
N LEU A 401 -16.32 33.02 9.01
CA LEU A 401 -15.05 33.00 8.28
C LEU A 401 -14.00 33.91 8.90
N LYS A 402 -14.44 34.97 9.59
CA LYS A 402 -13.55 35.86 10.32
C LYS A 402 -13.15 35.25 11.66
N ASN A 403 -11.91 35.51 12.06
CA ASN A 403 -11.37 34.98 13.33
C ASN A 403 -11.54 33.47 13.45
N SER A 404 -11.27 32.74 12.39
CA SER A 404 -11.48 31.30 12.32
C SER A 404 -10.30 30.54 11.76
N ILE A 405 -10.31 29.24 11.99
CA ILE A 405 -9.45 28.29 11.29
C ILE A 405 -10.26 27.17 10.68
N GLU A 406 -9.92 26.79 9.45
CA GLU A 406 -10.40 25.57 8.85
C GLU A 406 -9.45 24.40 9.16
N LEU A 407 -9.97 23.31 9.71
CA LEU A 407 -9.22 22.10 10.02
C LEU A 407 -9.55 21.00 9.03
N GLY A 408 -8.52 20.25 8.60
CA GLY A 408 -8.72 19.14 7.68
C GLY A 408 -7.50 18.22 7.56
N ARG A 409 -7.63 17.20 6.72
CA ARG A 409 -6.56 16.24 6.43
C ARG A 409 -5.87 15.68 7.70
N SER A 410 -6.66 15.48 8.76
CA SER A 410 -6.19 14.86 9.99
C SER A 410 -5.85 13.40 9.77
N PHE A 411 -4.65 12.99 10.14
CA PHE A 411 -4.27 11.60 10.15
C PHE A 411 -3.26 11.27 11.25
N VAL A 412 -3.26 10.02 11.67
CA VAL A 412 -2.20 9.36 12.44
C VAL A 412 -1.78 8.13 11.67
N GLN A 413 -0.46 7.90 11.52
CA GLN A 413 0.03 6.68 10.87
C GLN A 413 -0.53 5.43 11.55
N PRO A 414 -0.87 4.37 10.79
CA PRO A 414 -1.38 3.11 11.35
C PRO A 414 -0.51 2.50 12.44
N LYS A 415 0.82 2.67 12.36
CA LYS A 415 1.81 2.24 13.37
C LYS A 415 1.54 2.83 14.76
N TYR A 416 0.97 4.04 14.83
CA TYR A 416 0.71 4.77 16.07
C TYR A 416 -0.77 4.77 16.49
N TRP A 417 -1.62 3.95 15.85
CA TRP A 417 -3.01 3.82 16.28
C TRP A 417 -3.10 3.19 17.66
N GLY A 418 -4.09 3.60 18.43
CA GLY A 418 -4.26 3.18 19.83
C GLY A 418 -3.32 3.87 20.82
N THR A 419 -2.45 4.79 20.35
CA THR A 419 -1.61 5.64 21.21
C THR A 419 -2.25 7.00 21.47
N ARG A 420 -1.53 7.88 22.16
CA ARG A 420 -1.94 9.28 22.41
C ARG A 420 -1.68 10.23 21.22
N ALA A 421 -1.27 9.74 20.06
CA ALA A 421 -0.85 10.57 18.94
C ALA A 421 -1.91 11.60 18.49
N LEU A 422 -3.18 11.20 18.42
CA LEU A 422 -4.28 12.13 18.08
C LEU A 422 -4.46 13.20 19.16
N ASP A 423 -4.35 12.84 20.43
CA ASP A 423 -4.41 13.77 21.56
C ASP A 423 -3.26 14.80 21.49
N TYR A 424 -2.05 14.35 21.12
CA TYR A 424 -0.91 15.26 20.92
C TYR A 424 -1.09 16.23 19.73
N LEU A 425 -1.76 15.80 18.68
CA LEU A 425 -2.14 16.72 17.60
C LEU A 425 -3.09 17.81 18.08
N TRP A 426 -3.98 17.49 19.02
CA TRP A 426 -4.84 18.49 19.66
C TRP A 426 -4.07 19.46 20.57
N TYR A 427 -2.97 19.04 21.22
CA TYR A 427 -2.05 19.98 21.88
C TYR A 427 -1.45 20.96 20.86
N GLY A 428 -1.15 20.49 19.64
CA GLY A 428 -0.68 21.37 18.56
C GLY A 428 -1.74 22.39 18.13
N ILE A 429 -3.01 22.00 18.01
CA ILE A 429 -4.12 22.93 17.73
C ILE A 429 -4.24 23.93 18.89
N GLY A 430 -4.20 23.47 20.13
CA GLY A 430 -4.26 24.32 21.31
C GLY A 430 -3.11 25.32 21.40
N ALA A 431 -1.88 24.90 21.10
CA ALA A 431 -0.71 25.77 21.04
C ALA A 431 -0.85 26.84 19.94
N TYR A 432 -1.45 26.46 18.79
CA TYR A 432 -1.77 27.43 17.72
C TYR A 432 -2.81 28.46 18.18
N LEU A 433 -3.89 28.02 18.83
CA LEU A 433 -4.94 28.91 19.39
C LEU A 433 -4.38 29.84 20.47
N LYS A 434 -3.47 29.35 21.35
CA LYS A 434 -2.80 30.16 22.37
C LYS A 434 -1.99 31.30 21.76
N GLN A 435 -1.33 31.05 20.63
CA GLN A 435 -0.57 32.06 19.89
C GLN A 435 -1.45 33.02 19.10
N ASN A 436 -2.71 32.64 18.81
CA ASN A 436 -3.66 33.40 18.01
C ASN A 436 -5.00 33.58 18.76
N PRO A 437 -5.03 34.33 19.88
CA PRO A 437 -6.20 34.41 20.77
C PRO A 437 -7.43 35.11 20.15
N TYR A 438 -7.26 35.76 19.01
CA TYR A 438 -8.35 36.37 18.24
C TYR A 438 -9.26 35.35 17.55
N ILE A 439 -8.81 34.09 17.42
CA ILE A 439 -9.58 33.02 16.77
C ILE A 439 -10.75 32.61 17.67
N LYS A 440 -11.95 32.66 17.11
CA LYS A 440 -13.22 32.38 17.79
C LYS A 440 -13.86 31.08 17.33
N TYR A 441 -13.56 30.64 16.10
CA TYR A 441 -14.22 29.50 15.47
C TYR A 441 -13.19 28.54 14.88
N MET A 442 -13.50 27.23 14.99
CA MET A 442 -12.88 26.16 14.20
C MET A 442 -13.96 25.49 13.37
N PHE A 443 -13.71 25.20 12.11
CA PHE A 443 -14.65 24.47 11.28
C PHE A 443 -13.91 23.55 10.30
N GLY A 444 -14.64 22.62 9.70
CA GLY A 444 -14.14 21.73 8.66
C GLY A 444 -14.98 20.47 8.51
N PRO A 445 -14.69 19.63 7.49
CA PRO A 445 -15.35 18.36 7.32
C PRO A 445 -14.77 17.28 8.24
N VAL A 446 -15.65 16.42 8.75
CA VAL A 446 -15.30 15.15 9.41
C VAL A 446 -15.99 14.02 8.67
N SER A 447 -15.24 12.96 8.34
CA SER A 447 -15.69 11.93 7.40
C SER A 447 -16.18 10.67 8.10
N ILE A 448 -17.22 10.06 7.52
CA ILE A 448 -17.65 8.67 7.75
C ILE A 448 -17.23 7.88 6.53
N SER A 449 -16.46 6.80 6.71
CA SER A 449 -15.98 5.99 5.61
C SER A 449 -17.10 5.49 4.70
N GLY A 450 -16.88 5.56 3.39
CA GLY A 450 -17.80 5.01 2.38
C GLY A 450 -18.04 3.50 2.54
N SER A 451 -17.08 2.79 3.15
CA SER A 451 -17.17 1.34 3.41
C SER A 451 -18.11 0.94 4.54
N PHE A 452 -18.61 1.90 5.35
CA PHE A 452 -19.57 1.60 6.41
C PHE A 452 -20.88 1.03 5.83
N PRO A 453 -21.54 0.08 6.52
CA PRO A 453 -22.89 -0.33 6.18
C PRO A 453 -23.82 0.90 6.08
N GLN A 454 -24.72 0.88 5.11
CA GLN A 454 -25.58 2.05 4.86
C GLN A 454 -26.41 2.43 6.10
N VAL A 455 -27.02 1.45 6.79
CA VAL A 455 -27.77 1.66 8.03
C VAL A 455 -26.89 2.30 9.12
N ALA A 456 -25.61 1.92 9.20
CA ALA A 456 -24.70 2.51 10.18
C ALA A 456 -24.44 4.01 9.88
N LYS A 457 -24.30 4.38 8.60
CA LYS A 457 -24.20 5.79 8.18
C LYS A 457 -25.47 6.55 8.51
N ASP A 458 -26.64 5.98 8.19
CA ASP A 458 -27.95 6.58 8.47
C ASP A 458 -28.11 6.87 9.97
N MET A 459 -27.79 5.91 10.84
CA MET A 459 -27.87 6.07 12.31
C MET A 459 -26.89 7.12 12.85
N LEU A 460 -25.64 7.14 12.35
CA LEU A 460 -24.63 8.14 12.72
C LEU A 460 -25.12 9.55 12.36
N ILE A 461 -25.53 9.75 11.12
CA ILE A 461 -25.98 11.05 10.62
C ILE A 461 -27.21 11.51 11.38
N PHE A 462 -28.19 10.63 11.60
CA PHE A 462 -29.38 10.95 12.35
C PHE A 462 -29.05 11.40 13.79
N TYR A 463 -28.22 10.65 14.52
CA TYR A 463 -27.84 11.01 15.88
C TYR A 463 -27.14 12.36 15.95
N TYR A 464 -26.11 12.59 15.11
CA TYR A 464 -25.37 13.85 15.13
C TYR A 464 -26.21 15.02 14.65
N TRP A 465 -27.11 14.82 13.68
CA TRP A 465 -28.05 15.86 13.26
C TRP A 465 -29.06 16.18 14.35
N HIS A 466 -29.62 15.18 15.02
CA HIS A 466 -30.61 15.37 16.09
C HIS A 466 -30.05 16.16 17.28
N TYR A 467 -28.83 15.84 17.72
CA TYR A 467 -28.26 16.47 18.92
C TYR A 467 -27.39 17.70 18.68
N PHE A 468 -26.86 17.87 17.48
CA PHE A 468 -25.92 18.94 17.15
C PHE A 468 -26.27 19.68 15.86
N GLY A 469 -27.26 19.26 15.12
CA GLY A 469 -27.73 19.93 13.91
C GLY A 469 -28.35 21.29 14.19
N ILE A 470 -28.26 22.20 13.23
CA ILE A 470 -28.99 23.46 13.28
C ILE A 470 -29.80 23.64 11.99
N ASP A 471 -31.08 24.08 12.14
CA ASP A 471 -31.99 24.32 11.01
C ASP A 471 -31.66 25.60 10.22
N LYS A 472 -30.64 26.35 10.62
CA LYS A 472 -30.20 27.53 9.87
C LYS A 472 -29.49 27.08 8.60
N ASN A 473 -30.08 27.29 7.46
CA ASN A 473 -29.57 26.97 6.14
C ASN A 473 -28.40 27.93 5.74
N ILE A 474 -27.32 27.91 6.52
CA ILE A 474 -26.13 28.77 6.33
C ILE A 474 -25.06 28.18 5.42
N ILE A 475 -25.10 26.86 5.22
CA ILE A 475 -24.34 26.14 4.19
C ILE A 475 -25.24 25.14 3.47
N GLU A 476 -24.86 24.75 2.28
CA GLU A 476 -25.56 23.77 1.45
C GLU A 476 -24.57 22.71 0.95
N PRO A 477 -24.78 21.41 1.27
CA PRO A 477 -23.98 20.34 0.71
C PRO A 477 -24.10 20.33 -0.81
N ARG A 478 -23.00 20.14 -1.54
CA ARG A 478 -23.02 20.05 -3.02
C ARG A 478 -23.64 18.75 -3.51
N LEU A 479 -23.42 17.67 -2.75
CA LEU A 479 -24.04 16.37 -2.98
C LEU A 479 -24.63 15.88 -1.66
N THR A 480 -25.84 16.33 -1.37
CA THR A 480 -26.54 16.07 -0.10
C THR A 480 -26.70 14.57 0.15
N TYR A 481 -26.33 14.12 1.35
CA TYR A 481 -26.54 12.74 1.76
C TYR A 481 -28.03 12.39 1.76
N GLN A 482 -28.35 11.20 1.24
CA GLN A 482 -29.71 10.68 1.22
C GLN A 482 -29.80 9.44 2.12
N TYR A 483 -30.74 9.44 3.05
CA TYR A 483 -31.02 8.27 3.87
C TYR A 483 -31.51 7.11 2.99
N SER A 484 -31.02 5.92 3.24
CA SER A 484 -31.54 4.69 2.62
C SER A 484 -32.56 3.98 3.50
N THR A 485 -32.45 4.15 4.82
CA THR A 485 -33.37 3.62 5.82
C THR A 485 -34.47 4.65 6.07
N ASN A 486 -35.70 4.19 6.31
CA ASN A 486 -36.77 5.10 6.71
C ASN A 486 -36.39 5.83 8.01
N VAL A 487 -36.42 7.16 7.99
CA VAL A 487 -36.02 7.98 9.14
C VAL A 487 -36.93 7.70 10.36
N GLN A 488 -38.16 7.31 10.16
CA GLN A 488 -39.06 6.94 11.27
C GLN A 488 -38.58 5.69 11.98
N ASP A 489 -38.13 4.68 11.25
CA ASP A 489 -37.59 3.44 11.84
C ASP A 489 -36.32 3.74 12.66
N ILE A 490 -35.49 4.69 12.19
CA ILE A 490 -34.28 5.12 12.93
C ILE A 490 -34.71 5.85 14.22
N LYS A 491 -35.71 6.71 14.18
CA LYS A 491 -36.22 7.43 15.35
C LYS A 491 -36.66 6.49 16.46
N GLU A 492 -37.31 5.39 16.11
CA GLU A 492 -37.82 4.40 17.07
C GLU A 492 -36.69 3.67 17.83
N ILE A 493 -35.45 3.69 17.33
CA ILE A 493 -34.29 3.10 17.99
C ILE A 493 -33.80 3.98 19.15
N PHE A 494 -34.00 5.30 19.07
CA PHE A 494 -33.47 6.28 20.02
C PHE A 494 -34.53 6.83 20.97
N LEU A 495 -34.11 7.28 22.14
CA LEU A 495 -35.01 7.90 23.11
C LEU A 495 -35.33 9.37 22.77
N LEU A 496 -34.43 10.05 22.05
CA LEU A 496 -34.49 11.42 21.53
C LEU A 496 -34.52 12.54 22.61
N ASN A 497 -34.41 12.18 23.89
CA ASN A 497 -34.41 13.11 25.03
C ASN A 497 -33.21 12.94 25.97
N ASP A 498 -32.38 11.92 25.76
CA ASP A 498 -31.16 11.63 26.57
C ASP A 498 -29.99 11.33 25.67
N ARG A 499 -29.18 12.36 25.35
CA ARG A 499 -28.01 12.25 24.50
C ARG A 499 -27.03 11.16 24.94
N LYS A 500 -26.83 10.99 26.27
CA LYS A 500 -25.86 10.01 26.78
C LYS A 500 -26.37 8.58 26.62
N LYS A 501 -27.66 8.33 26.83
CA LYS A 501 -28.25 7.01 26.59
C LYS A 501 -28.28 6.68 25.12
N ASP A 502 -28.71 7.62 24.29
CA ASP A 502 -28.75 7.44 22.82
C ASP A 502 -27.35 7.24 22.22
N PHE A 503 -26.32 7.88 22.79
CA PHE A 503 -24.93 7.60 22.40
C PHE A 503 -24.52 6.13 22.72
N LYS A 504 -24.97 5.56 23.83
CA LYS A 504 -24.74 4.15 24.16
C LYS A 504 -25.48 3.23 23.21
N ILE A 505 -26.72 3.56 22.87
CA ILE A 505 -27.52 2.82 21.86
C ILE A 505 -26.80 2.84 20.50
N LEU A 506 -26.42 4.02 20.01
CA LEU A 506 -25.66 4.18 18.76
C LEU A 506 -24.39 3.32 18.78
N LYS A 507 -23.57 3.44 19.83
CA LYS A 507 -22.33 2.68 19.97
C LYS A 507 -22.55 1.17 19.91
N SER A 508 -23.55 0.66 20.62
CA SER A 508 -23.89 -0.76 20.63
C SER A 508 -24.35 -1.24 19.25
N SER A 509 -25.24 -0.49 18.61
CA SER A 509 -25.76 -0.82 17.27
C SER A 509 -24.65 -0.86 16.21
N LEU A 510 -23.75 0.12 16.23
CA LEU A 510 -22.60 0.17 15.32
C LEU A 510 -21.65 -1.01 15.54
N ASN A 511 -21.34 -1.35 16.80
CA ASN A 511 -20.49 -2.50 17.13
C ASN A 511 -21.10 -3.82 16.62
N ASN A 512 -22.41 -3.99 16.73
CA ASN A 512 -23.14 -5.15 16.19
C ASN A 512 -23.03 -5.25 14.65
N MET A 513 -22.88 -4.12 13.97
CA MET A 513 -22.66 -4.04 12.54
C MET A 513 -21.17 -4.13 12.13
N GLY A 514 -20.25 -4.35 13.10
CA GLY A 514 -18.81 -4.50 12.86
C GLY A 514 -18.08 -3.18 12.61
N VAL A 515 -18.68 -2.03 12.95
CA VAL A 515 -18.07 -0.70 12.81
C VAL A 515 -18.13 0.07 14.13
N THR A 516 -17.34 1.14 14.24
CA THR A 516 -17.29 1.99 15.44
C THR A 516 -17.57 3.43 15.08
N ILE A 517 -17.97 4.24 16.08
CA ILE A 517 -18.13 5.68 15.90
C ILE A 517 -16.79 6.27 15.46
N PRO A 518 -16.73 7.04 14.34
CA PRO A 518 -15.48 7.68 13.91
C PRO A 518 -14.92 8.58 15.02
N THR A 519 -13.62 8.45 15.28
CA THR A 519 -12.96 9.09 16.44
C THR A 519 -13.15 10.61 16.45
N LEU A 520 -13.07 11.25 15.28
CA LEU A 520 -13.22 12.71 15.17
C LEU A 520 -14.64 13.17 15.48
N PHE A 521 -15.67 12.44 15.06
CA PHE A 521 -17.06 12.76 15.42
C PHE A 521 -17.24 12.81 16.93
N LYS A 522 -16.74 11.78 17.63
CA LYS A 522 -16.77 11.74 19.09
C LYS A 522 -15.96 12.88 19.71
N GLN A 523 -14.74 13.08 19.26
CA GLN A 523 -13.80 14.04 19.84
C GLN A 523 -14.33 15.47 19.73
N TYR A 524 -14.79 15.89 18.54
CA TYR A 524 -15.35 17.23 18.35
C TYR A 524 -16.64 17.43 19.13
N SER A 525 -17.54 16.44 19.17
CA SER A 525 -18.81 16.58 19.90
C SER A 525 -18.66 16.67 21.42
N GLU A 526 -17.51 16.27 21.97
CA GLU A 526 -17.24 16.26 23.41
C GLU A 526 -16.40 17.45 23.91
N VAL A 527 -15.82 18.27 23.03
CA VAL A 527 -14.86 19.34 23.44
C VAL A 527 -15.53 20.59 24.02
N CYS A 528 -16.81 20.86 23.69
CA CYS A 528 -17.51 22.05 24.12
C CYS A 528 -18.65 21.73 25.09
N GLU A 529 -19.10 22.76 25.80
CA GLU A 529 -20.41 22.82 26.45
C GLU A 529 -21.53 22.77 25.41
N ASP A 530 -22.75 22.53 25.85
CA ASP A 530 -23.91 22.42 24.96
C ASP A 530 -24.09 23.66 24.07
N GLY A 531 -24.36 23.41 22.79
CA GLY A 531 -24.46 24.45 21.76
C GLY A 531 -23.16 25.05 21.27
N GLY A 532 -22.00 24.56 21.78
CA GLY A 532 -20.67 24.99 21.31
C GLY A 532 -20.17 24.25 20.07
N VAL A 533 -20.78 23.11 19.74
CA VAL A 533 -20.51 22.33 18.53
C VAL A 533 -21.78 22.23 17.71
N LYS A 534 -21.67 22.44 16.39
CA LYS A 534 -22.80 22.42 15.46
C LYS A 534 -22.44 21.62 14.21
N PHE A 535 -23.35 20.76 13.77
CA PHE A 535 -23.31 20.15 12.44
C PHE A 535 -24.20 20.96 11.51
N LEU A 536 -23.64 21.38 10.36
CA LEU A 536 -24.33 22.29 9.44
C LEU A 536 -24.85 21.57 8.18
N GLY A 537 -24.45 20.33 7.95
CA GLY A 537 -24.91 19.52 6.83
C GLY A 537 -24.02 18.30 6.60
N PHE A 538 -24.50 17.39 5.76
CA PHE A 538 -23.78 16.17 5.38
C PHE A 538 -23.71 16.06 3.85
N ASN A 539 -22.50 15.88 3.33
CA ASN A 539 -22.17 15.80 1.91
C ASN A 539 -21.59 14.44 1.58
N VAL A 540 -21.88 13.90 0.40
CA VAL A 540 -21.14 12.72 -0.13
C VAL A 540 -19.97 13.21 -0.95
N ASP A 541 -18.76 12.67 -0.71
CA ASP A 541 -17.55 12.98 -1.48
C ASP A 541 -17.13 11.80 -2.37
N PRO A 542 -17.46 11.83 -3.68
CA PRO A 542 -17.07 10.76 -4.62
C PRO A 542 -15.56 10.67 -4.83
N ASP A 543 -14.85 11.78 -4.70
CA ASP A 543 -13.39 11.83 -4.89
C ASP A 543 -12.62 11.25 -3.70
N PHE A 544 -13.33 11.09 -2.55
CA PHE A 544 -12.81 10.50 -1.32
C PHE A 544 -13.52 9.18 -0.99
N SER A 545 -13.56 8.26 -1.95
CA SER A 545 -14.16 6.91 -1.82
C SER A 545 -15.64 6.91 -1.37
N ASN A 546 -16.43 7.89 -1.79
CA ASN A 546 -17.83 8.09 -1.38
C ASN A 546 -18.01 8.19 0.15
N CYS A 547 -17.06 8.81 0.84
CA CYS A 547 -17.22 9.16 2.25
C CYS A 547 -18.37 10.13 2.45
N VAL A 548 -18.96 10.14 3.65
CA VAL A 548 -19.93 11.16 4.04
C VAL A 548 -19.27 12.15 4.97
N ASP A 549 -19.16 13.39 4.52
CA ASP A 549 -18.56 14.48 5.27
C ASP A 549 -19.62 15.27 6.04
N GLY A 550 -19.49 15.29 7.37
CA GLY A 550 -20.27 16.20 8.21
C GLY A 550 -19.52 17.52 8.37
N PHE A 551 -20.12 18.64 8.01
CA PHE A 551 -19.55 19.95 8.26
C PHE A 551 -19.72 20.34 9.73
N ILE A 552 -18.61 20.47 10.44
CA ILE A 552 -18.57 20.84 11.86
C ILE A 552 -18.17 22.31 12.02
N LEU A 553 -18.83 23.00 12.95
CA LEU A 553 -18.48 24.33 13.46
C LEU A 553 -18.32 24.25 14.98
N VAL A 554 -17.19 24.72 15.50
CA VAL A 554 -16.84 24.74 16.93
C VAL A 554 -16.62 26.17 17.39
N GLU A 555 -17.30 26.59 18.46
CA GLU A 555 -17.14 27.89 19.10
C GLU A 555 -16.10 27.78 20.23
N ILE A 556 -14.91 28.40 20.08
CA ILE A 556 -13.78 28.26 21.01
C ILE A 556 -14.08 28.82 22.41
N ASN A 557 -14.91 29.86 22.49
CA ASN A 557 -15.32 30.44 23.78
C ASN A 557 -16.21 29.48 24.60
N LYS A 558 -16.81 28.47 23.97
CA LYS A 558 -17.63 27.44 24.61
C LYS A 558 -16.87 26.13 24.86
N LEU A 559 -15.55 26.10 24.69
CA LEU A 559 -14.76 24.96 25.10
C LEU A 559 -14.94 24.70 26.60
N LYS A 560 -15.15 23.43 26.97
CA LYS A 560 -15.17 23.01 28.37
C LYS A 560 -13.90 23.46 29.08
N GLU A 561 -14.01 23.89 30.32
CA GLU A 561 -12.85 24.36 31.09
C GLU A 561 -11.73 23.32 31.15
N ALA A 562 -12.06 22.08 31.40
CA ALA A 562 -11.10 20.97 31.40
C ALA A 562 -10.37 20.81 30.07
N GLN A 563 -11.05 21.00 28.94
CA GLN A 563 -10.44 20.93 27.61
C GLN A 563 -9.59 22.16 27.30
N ARG A 564 -10.02 23.34 27.73
CA ARG A 564 -9.24 24.58 27.61
C ARG A 564 -7.94 24.47 28.41
N LYS A 565 -8.01 24.02 29.66
CA LYS A 565 -6.81 23.77 30.51
C LYS A 565 -5.89 22.77 29.85
N ARG A 566 -6.42 21.65 29.41
CA ARG A 566 -5.65 20.57 28.79
C ARG A 566 -4.92 20.98 27.51
N TYR A 567 -5.58 21.67 26.57
CA TYR A 567 -5.04 21.89 25.24
C TYR A 567 -4.46 23.30 25.04
N ILE A 568 -5.00 24.34 25.69
CA ILE A 568 -4.61 25.74 25.43
C ILE A 568 -3.69 26.28 26.52
N THR A 569 -4.02 26.13 27.81
CA THR A 569 -3.18 26.65 28.89
C THR A 569 -2.06 25.73 29.32
N ASN A 570 -2.19 24.40 29.06
CA ASN A 570 -1.25 23.36 29.49
C ASN A 570 -1.08 23.29 31.03
N GLU A 571 -2.16 23.48 31.78
CA GLU A 571 -2.21 23.34 33.25
C GLU A 571 -2.56 21.92 33.68
#